data_98c9344a77a115cfe50e167961a0f733
#
_entry.id   98c9344a77a115cfe50e167961a0f733
#
_cell.length_a   1.000
_cell.length_b   1.000
_cell.length_c   1.000
_cell.angle_alpha   90.00
_cell.angle_beta   90.00
_cell.angle_gamma   90.00
#
_symmetry.space_group_name_H-M   'P 1'
#
loop_
_entity.id
_entity.type
_entity.pdbx_description
1 polymer ?
#
loop_
_entity_poly.entity_id
_entity_poly.type
_entity_poly.pdbx_seq_one_letter_code
_entity_poly.pdbx_strand_id
1 'polypeptide(L)'
;MATIEELIESASSDMLNPEHNFKIARAYEEIGQTAAAMSFYLRTAEYGYNTHPILVYSSLIRISYCVLDQSGREHTLENSLLQAIQYMPARPEAYFVLSRQYERTQKWQECYTFAELGLMYTNRMEQLPVNVEYPGAYALLFEKAVSGWWRGRKDESLSIFNELLTQDIAPEYRSSIEYNLSIIGQK
;
A
#
# COMPACT_ATOMS: atom_id res chain seq x y z
N MET A 1 17.07 19.03 -8.49
CA MET A 1 16.99 17.83 -7.63
C MET A 1 18.42 17.36 -7.45
N ALA A 2 18.85 17.01 -6.23
CA ALA A 2 20.21 16.53 -6.01
C ALA A 2 20.42 15.19 -6.73
N THR A 3 21.61 14.96 -7.31
CA THR A 3 21.96 13.69 -7.92
C THR A 3 22.14 12.61 -6.85
N ILE A 4 22.14 11.34 -7.26
CA ILE A 4 22.37 10.22 -6.32
C ILE A 4 23.76 10.30 -5.72
N GLU A 5 24.76 10.67 -6.51
CA GLU A 5 26.13 10.87 -6.05
C GLU A 5 26.21 11.95 -4.98
N GLU A 6 25.56 13.10 -5.19
CA GLU A 6 25.49 14.18 -4.20
C GLU A 6 24.80 13.75 -2.90
N LEU A 7 23.73 12.95 -3.01
CA LEU A 7 23.03 12.39 -1.84
C LEU A 7 23.90 11.42 -1.07
N ILE A 8 24.63 10.52 -1.75
CA ILE A 8 25.56 9.57 -1.13
C ILE A 8 26.72 10.31 -0.47
N GLU A 9 27.30 11.30 -1.13
CA GLU A 9 28.38 12.12 -0.60
C GLU A 9 27.93 12.87 0.67
N SER A 10 26.77 13.49 0.65
CA SER A 10 26.20 14.16 1.83
C SER A 10 25.89 13.20 3.00
N ALA A 11 25.57 11.94 2.70
CA ALA A 11 25.30 10.90 3.69
C ALA A 11 26.59 10.24 4.24
N SER A 12 27.75 10.47 3.62
CA SER A 12 29.01 9.78 3.96
C SER A 12 29.46 10.00 5.41
N SER A 13 29.11 11.15 6.00
CA SER A 13 29.41 11.48 7.40
C SER A 13 28.48 10.78 8.42
N ASP A 14 27.30 10.35 7.99
CA ASP A 14 26.30 9.68 8.83
C ASP A 14 25.46 8.69 8.01
N MET A 15 26.08 7.58 7.65
CA MET A 15 25.45 6.52 6.83
C MET A 15 24.31 5.76 7.56
N LEU A 16 24.19 5.93 8.87
CA LEU A 16 23.14 5.31 9.68
C LEU A 16 21.90 6.22 9.80
N ASN A 17 21.97 7.45 9.30
CA ASN A 17 20.87 8.41 9.36
C ASN A 17 19.67 7.93 8.53
N PRO A 18 18.48 7.72 9.14
CA PRO A 18 17.31 7.21 8.43
C PRO A 18 16.80 8.17 7.35
N GLU A 19 16.88 9.47 7.57
CA GLU A 19 16.42 10.46 6.59
C GLU A 19 17.30 10.47 5.33
N HIS A 20 18.62 10.34 5.50
CA HIS A 20 19.54 10.23 4.37
C HIS A 20 19.27 8.95 3.58
N ASN A 21 19.16 7.80 4.26
CA ASN A 21 18.85 6.53 3.61
C ASN A 21 17.51 6.59 2.87
N PHE A 22 16.48 7.22 3.45
CA PHE A 22 15.19 7.39 2.81
C PHE A 22 15.26 8.23 1.53
N LYS A 23 15.98 9.35 1.54
CA LYS A 23 16.19 10.21 0.36
C LYS A 23 16.91 9.47 -0.76
N ILE A 24 17.96 8.71 -0.42
CA ILE A 24 18.71 7.90 -1.39
C ILE A 24 17.82 6.78 -1.95
N ALA A 25 17.05 6.10 -1.10
CA ALA A 25 16.08 5.07 -1.55
C ALA A 25 15.11 5.64 -2.58
N ARG A 26 14.52 6.81 -2.30
CA ARG A 26 13.62 7.52 -3.21
C ARG A 26 14.28 7.83 -4.54
N ALA A 27 15.49 8.36 -4.52
CA ALA A 27 16.21 8.72 -5.75
C ALA A 27 16.51 7.47 -6.61
N TYR A 28 16.89 6.34 -6.01
CA TYR A 28 17.07 5.08 -6.75
C TYR A 28 15.75 4.55 -7.31
N GLU A 29 14.66 4.67 -6.57
CA GLU A 29 13.35 4.24 -7.04
C GLU A 29 12.87 5.05 -8.24
N GLU A 30 13.05 6.38 -8.22
CA GLU A 30 12.68 7.30 -9.31
C GLU A 30 13.39 6.97 -10.64
N ILE A 31 14.59 6.40 -10.60
CA ILE A 31 15.31 5.93 -11.79
C ILE A 31 15.15 4.44 -12.08
N GLY A 32 14.22 3.77 -11.39
CA GLY A 32 13.90 2.34 -11.60
C GLY A 32 14.95 1.36 -11.05
N GLN A 33 15.90 1.81 -10.24
CA GLN A 33 16.91 0.96 -9.58
C GLN A 33 16.34 0.32 -8.31
N THR A 34 15.33 -0.54 -8.48
CA THR A 34 14.51 -1.08 -7.39
C THR A 34 15.29 -1.88 -6.35
N ALA A 35 16.34 -2.61 -6.75
CA ALA A 35 17.17 -3.37 -5.82
C ALA A 35 17.98 -2.44 -4.89
N ALA A 36 18.55 -1.36 -5.42
CA ALA A 36 19.26 -0.36 -4.63
C ALA A 36 18.26 0.39 -3.72
N ALA A 37 17.12 0.83 -4.28
CA ALA A 37 16.04 1.48 -3.51
C ALA A 37 15.63 0.62 -2.30
N MET A 38 15.36 -0.67 -2.52
CA MET A 38 14.99 -1.61 -1.46
C MET A 38 16.06 -1.70 -0.36
N SER A 39 17.35 -1.75 -0.73
CA SER A 39 18.45 -1.79 0.25
C SER A 39 18.47 -0.56 1.16
N PHE A 40 18.24 0.62 0.59
CA PHE A 40 18.21 1.87 1.37
C PHE A 40 16.91 2.03 2.15
N TYR A 41 15.77 1.55 1.66
CA TYR A 41 14.54 1.48 2.46
C TYR A 41 14.68 0.53 3.66
N LEU A 42 15.34 -0.62 3.51
CA LEU A 42 15.64 -1.52 4.63
C LEU A 42 16.52 -0.84 5.69
N ARG A 43 17.57 -0.11 5.26
CA ARG A 43 18.40 0.68 6.20
C ARG A 43 17.57 1.75 6.91
N THR A 44 16.69 2.45 6.20
CA THR A 44 15.78 3.41 6.83
C THR A 44 14.92 2.75 7.90
N ALA A 45 14.35 1.57 7.60
CA ALA A 45 13.50 0.85 8.53
C ALA A 45 14.28 0.35 9.75
N GLU A 46 15.51 -0.13 9.56
CA GLU A 46 16.36 -0.63 10.64
C GLU A 46 16.85 0.51 11.55
N TYR A 47 17.47 1.53 10.97
CA TYR A 47 18.08 2.61 11.77
C TYR A 47 17.07 3.62 12.31
N GLY A 48 15.92 3.77 11.64
CA GLY A 48 14.84 4.67 12.08
C GLY A 48 13.84 4.06 13.05
N TYR A 49 13.94 2.75 13.35
CA TYR A 49 12.90 1.98 14.03
C TYR A 49 12.33 2.66 15.28
N ASN A 50 13.17 3.23 16.12
CA ASN A 50 12.78 3.87 17.38
C ASN A 50 12.62 5.39 17.30
N THR A 51 13.03 6.02 16.18
CA THR A 51 13.17 7.48 16.09
C THR A 51 12.36 8.12 14.98
N HIS A 52 12.09 7.40 13.88
CA HIS A 52 11.46 7.93 12.68
C HIS A 52 10.30 7.03 12.19
N PRO A 53 9.23 6.87 13.00
CA PRO A 53 8.20 5.87 12.73
C PRO A 53 7.52 6.02 11.37
N ILE A 54 7.27 7.25 10.92
CA ILE A 54 6.64 7.52 9.61
C ILE A 54 7.56 7.12 8.45
N LEU A 55 8.88 7.35 8.56
CA LEU A 55 9.84 6.92 7.54
C LEU A 55 9.96 5.40 7.49
N VAL A 56 9.98 4.75 8.65
CA VAL A 56 10.01 3.28 8.76
C VAL A 56 8.78 2.67 8.08
N TYR A 57 7.59 3.12 8.46
CA TYR A 57 6.33 2.64 7.89
C TYR A 57 6.28 2.85 6.37
N SER A 58 6.63 4.06 5.91
CA SER A 58 6.68 4.39 4.49
C SER A 58 7.67 3.51 3.73
N SER A 59 8.85 3.25 4.31
CA SER A 59 9.88 2.40 3.72
C SER A 59 9.41 0.96 3.58
N LEU A 60 8.77 0.40 4.59
CA LEU A 60 8.21 -0.96 4.54
C LEU A 60 7.16 -1.11 3.44
N ILE A 61 6.29 -0.10 3.25
CA ILE A 61 5.35 -0.09 2.13
C ILE A 61 6.10 0.04 0.79
N ARG A 62 7.08 0.95 0.67
CA ARG A 62 7.81 1.15 -0.59
C ARG A 62 8.63 -0.09 -1.02
N ILE A 63 9.11 -0.89 -0.08
CA ILE A 63 9.74 -2.20 -0.39
C ILE A 63 8.79 -3.09 -1.19
N SER A 64 7.48 -3.11 -0.87
CA SER A 64 6.51 -3.89 -1.62
C SER A 64 6.40 -3.45 -3.08
N TYR A 65 6.45 -2.14 -3.34
CA TYR A 65 6.46 -1.60 -4.70
C TYR A 65 7.74 -1.92 -5.47
N CYS A 66 8.90 -1.95 -4.79
CA CYS A 66 10.16 -2.31 -5.42
C CYS A 66 10.18 -3.73 -5.99
N VAL A 67 9.31 -4.62 -5.52
CA VAL A 67 9.24 -6.03 -5.95
C VAL A 67 7.92 -6.40 -6.65
N LEU A 68 7.01 -5.44 -6.81
CA LEU A 68 5.65 -5.68 -7.30
C LEU A 68 5.60 -6.39 -8.66
N ASP A 69 6.47 -5.99 -9.58
CA ASP A 69 6.52 -6.51 -10.94
C ASP A 69 7.56 -7.65 -11.11
N GLN A 70 8.10 -8.16 -10.00
CA GLN A 70 9.10 -9.24 -10.02
C GLN A 70 8.41 -10.56 -9.68
N SER A 71 8.28 -11.45 -10.67
CA SER A 71 7.76 -12.80 -10.44
C SER A 71 8.59 -13.57 -9.40
N GLY A 72 7.91 -14.33 -8.54
CA GLY A 72 8.55 -15.12 -7.48
C GLY A 72 8.96 -14.30 -6.24
N ARG A 73 8.55 -13.04 -6.16
CA ARG A 73 8.83 -12.15 -5.01
C ARG A 73 7.57 -11.82 -4.20
N GLU A 74 6.47 -12.53 -4.42
CA GLU A 74 5.17 -12.32 -3.76
C GLU A 74 5.30 -12.39 -2.23
N HIS A 75 6.10 -13.32 -1.71
CA HIS A 75 6.37 -13.42 -0.26
C HIS A 75 7.13 -12.21 0.28
N THR A 76 8.06 -11.65 -0.48
CA THR A 76 8.78 -10.44 -0.05
C THR A 76 7.82 -9.26 0.03
N LEU A 77 6.93 -9.12 -0.96
CA LEU A 77 5.90 -8.10 -0.99
C LEU A 77 4.94 -8.23 0.20
N GLU A 78 4.34 -9.42 0.37
CA GLU A 78 3.40 -9.70 1.46
C GLU A 78 4.06 -9.45 2.83
N ASN A 79 5.27 -9.97 3.05
CA ASN A 79 5.99 -9.82 4.31
C ASN A 79 6.33 -8.37 4.65
N SER A 80 6.74 -7.55 3.68
CA SER A 80 7.04 -6.14 3.93
C SER A 80 5.80 -5.35 4.36
N LEU A 81 4.63 -5.65 3.76
CA LEU A 81 3.36 -5.04 4.13
C LEU A 81 2.86 -5.52 5.50
N LEU A 82 3.01 -6.82 5.80
CA LEU A 82 2.70 -7.35 7.13
C LEU A 82 3.58 -6.73 8.22
N GLN A 83 4.86 -6.50 7.95
CA GLN A 83 5.74 -5.78 8.86
C GLN A 83 5.30 -4.31 9.04
N ALA A 84 4.87 -3.64 7.97
CA ALA A 84 4.32 -2.29 8.07
C ALA A 84 3.07 -2.26 8.96
N ILE A 85 2.15 -3.21 8.78
CA ILE A 85 0.94 -3.36 9.61
C ILE A 85 1.33 -3.62 11.07
N GLN A 86 2.27 -4.55 11.32
CA GLN A 86 2.73 -4.85 12.67
C GLN A 86 3.37 -3.63 13.35
N TYR A 87 4.11 -2.84 12.59
CA TYR A 87 4.82 -1.66 13.09
C TYR A 87 3.87 -0.50 13.42
N MET A 88 2.89 -0.23 12.55
CA MET A 88 1.88 0.82 12.76
C MET A 88 0.47 0.29 12.46
N PRO A 89 -0.10 -0.54 13.34
CA PRO A 89 -1.37 -1.25 13.06
C PRO A 89 -2.59 -0.33 12.96
N ALA A 90 -2.51 0.90 13.45
CA ALA A 90 -3.60 1.87 13.39
C ALA A 90 -3.60 2.72 12.10
N ARG A 91 -2.83 2.34 11.06
CA ARG A 91 -2.79 3.04 9.78
C ARG A 91 -3.35 2.18 8.65
N PRO A 92 -4.24 2.74 7.79
CA PRO A 92 -4.96 1.95 6.78
C PRO A 92 -4.14 1.63 5.52
N GLU A 93 -3.08 2.37 5.21
CA GLU A 93 -2.43 2.33 3.90
C GLU A 93 -1.83 0.95 3.58
N ALA A 94 -1.14 0.33 4.54
CA ALA A 94 -0.55 -1.00 4.31
C ALA A 94 -1.62 -2.10 4.18
N TYR A 95 -2.74 -2.00 4.90
CA TYR A 95 -3.89 -2.89 4.73
C TYR A 95 -4.48 -2.78 3.32
N PHE A 96 -4.60 -1.54 2.81
CA PHE A 96 -5.10 -1.30 1.46
C PHE A 96 -4.18 -1.91 0.41
N VAL A 97 -2.87 -1.63 0.46
CA VAL A 97 -1.92 -2.17 -0.52
C VAL A 97 -1.90 -3.69 -0.49
N LEU A 98 -1.99 -4.29 0.71
CA LEU A 98 -2.03 -5.74 0.88
C LEU A 98 -3.34 -6.34 0.38
N SER A 99 -4.50 -5.71 0.64
CA SER A 99 -5.79 -6.19 0.13
C SER A 99 -5.84 -6.16 -1.40
N ARG A 100 -5.31 -5.10 -2.05
CA ARG A 100 -5.18 -5.04 -3.52
C ARG A 100 -4.27 -6.14 -4.07
N GLN A 101 -3.19 -6.47 -3.38
CA GLN A 101 -2.33 -7.58 -3.79
C GLN A 101 -3.06 -8.92 -3.72
N TYR A 102 -3.85 -9.14 -2.68
CA TYR A 102 -4.67 -10.33 -2.55
C TYR A 102 -5.81 -10.38 -3.57
N GLU A 103 -6.39 -9.24 -3.93
CA GLU A 103 -7.36 -9.13 -5.04
C GLU A 103 -6.72 -9.59 -6.35
N ARG A 104 -5.56 -9.03 -6.72
CA ARG A 104 -4.81 -9.38 -7.95
C ARG A 104 -4.46 -10.87 -8.03
N THR A 105 -4.18 -11.50 -6.90
CA THR A 105 -3.85 -12.93 -6.81
C THR A 105 -5.05 -13.83 -6.51
N GLN A 106 -6.27 -13.25 -6.51
CA GLN A 106 -7.54 -13.94 -6.25
C GLN A 106 -7.60 -14.65 -4.89
N LYS A 107 -6.84 -14.19 -3.92
CA LYS A 107 -6.90 -14.62 -2.53
C LYS A 107 -8.04 -13.88 -1.81
N TRP A 108 -9.28 -14.23 -2.18
CA TRP A 108 -10.49 -13.49 -1.80
C TRP A 108 -10.73 -13.41 -0.29
N GLN A 109 -10.37 -14.47 0.44
CA GLN A 109 -10.51 -14.49 1.89
C GLN A 109 -9.59 -13.47 2.55
N GLU A 110 -8.33 -13.47 2.16
CA GLU A 110 -7.30 -12.56 2.66
C GLU A 110 -7.61 -11.11 2.27
N CYS A 111 -7.98 -10.88 1.01
CA CYS A 111 -8.39 -9.56 0.52
C CYS A 111 -9.52 -8.99 1.39
N TYR A 112 -10.61 -9.73 1.58
CA TYR A 112 -11.73 -9.32 2.41
C TYR A 112 -11.29 -9.00 3.84
N THR A 113 -10.50 -9.89 4.45
CA THR A 113 -10.07 -9.75 5.85
C THR A 113 -9.21 -8.52 6.05
N PHE A 114 -8.21 -8.29 5.18
CA PHE A 114 -7.34 -7.11 5.30
C PHE A 114 -8.05 -5.81 4.94
N ALA A 115 -8.97 -5.82 3.97
CA ALA A 115 -9.81 -4.67 3.70
C ALA A 115 -10.69 -4.30 4.90
N GLU A 116 -11.33 -5.29 5.54
CA GLU A 116 -12.16 -5.10 6.73
C GLU A 116 -11.34 -4.57 7.92
N LEU A 117 -10.15 -5.14 8.17
CA LEU A 117 -9.25 -4.64 9.22
C LEU A 117 -8.80 -3.20 8.95
N GLY A 118 -8.43 -2.88 7.71
CA GLY A 118 -8.02 -1.52 7.34
C GLY A 118 -9.12 -0.48 7.56
N LEU A 119 -10.38 -0.85 7.34
CA LEU A 119 -11.54 0.02 7.59
C LEU A 119 -11.73 0.43 9.06
N MET A 120 -11.17 -0.32 10.00
CA MET A 120 -11.19 0.04 11.43
C MET A 120 -10.32 1.27 11.74
N TYR A 121 -9.43 1.68 10.83
CA TYR A 121 -8.39 2.68 11.05
C TYR A 121 -8.42 3.83 10.01
N THR A 122 -9.59 4.17 9.49
CA THR A 122 -9.74 5.19 8.44
C THR A 122 -9.79 6.64 8.95
N ASN A 123 -9.55 6.86 10.23
CA ASN A 123 -9.48 8.19 10.81
C ASN A 123 -8.37 9.02 10.17
N ARG A 124 -8.57 10.36 10.15
CA ARG A 124 -7.63 11.30 9.55
C ARG A 124 -6.25 11.17 10.21
N MET A 125 -5.26 10.81 9.41
CA MET A 125 -3.88 10.62 9.86
C MET A 125 -2.95 11.60 9.16
N GLU A 126 -1.75 11.79 9.75
CA GLU A 126 -0.66 12.51 9.12
C GLU A 126 -0.32 11.89 7.76
N GLN A 127 -0.13 12.77 6.75
CA GLN A 127 0.20 12.33 5.40
C GLN A 127 1.59 11.69 5.36
N LEU A 128 1.71 10.59 4.62
CA LEU A 128 3.00 9.94 4.40
C LEU A 128 3.89 10.79 3.48
N PRO A 129 5.22 10.75 3.66
CA PRO A 129 6.18 11.46 2.81
C PRO A 129 6.28 10.90 1.38
N VAL A 130 5.58 9.81 1.10
CA VAL A 130 5.51 9.13 -0.19
C VAL A 130 4.07 8.82 -0.56
N ASN A 131 3.78 8.86 -1.85
CA ASN A 131 2.51 8.36 -2.34
C ASN A 131 2.49 6.82 -2.27
N VAL A 132 1.49 6.27 -1.62
CA VAL A 132 1.24 4.82 -1.50
C VAL A 132 -0.09 4.42 -2.16
N GLU A 133 -0.59 5.28 -3.04
CA GLU A 133 -1.81 5.08 -3.83
C GLU A 133 -3.08 4.75 -3.01
N TYR A 134 -3.10 5.11 -1.73
CA TYR A 134 -4.28 4.97 -0.88
C TYR A 134 -5.14 6.24 -0.97
N PRO A 135 -6.27 6.20 -1.68
CA PRO A 135 -7.08 7.40 -1.90
C PRO A 135 -8.10 7.67 -0.79
N GLY A 136 -8.25 6.73 0.17
CA GLY A 136 -9.19 6.86 1.27
C GLY A 136 -10.00 5.60 1.56
N ALA A 137 -10.90 5.70 2.53
CA ALA A 137 -11.70 4.56 3.02
C ALA A 137 -12.52 3.87 1.93
N TYR A 138 -12.99 4.62 0.94
CA TYR A 138 -13.78 4.07 -0.17
C TYR A 138 -13.02 3.01 -0.98
N ALA A 139 -11.70 3.11 -1.06
CA ALA A 139 -10.89 2.11 -1.74
C ALA A 139 -10.85 0.78 -0.98
N LEU A 140 -10.76 0.81 0.35
CA LEU A 140 -10.89 -0.40 1.18
C LEU A 140 -12.30 -0.99 1.11
N LEU A 141 -13.35 -0.15 1.08
CA LEU A 141 -14.72 -0.61 0.87
C LEU A 141 -14.88 -1.30 -0.49
N PHE A 142 -14.24 -0.76 -1.53
CA PHE A 142 -14.23 -1.37 -2.86
C PHE A 142 -13.59 -2.76 -2.83
N GLU A 143 -12.39 -2.91 -2.24
CA GLU A 143 -11.70 -4.20 -2.10
C GLU A 143 -12.55 -5.21 -1.30
N LYS A 144 -13.19 -4.75 -0.22
CA LYS A 144 -14.11 -5.56 0.58
C LYS A 144 -15.32 -6.04 -0.25
N ALA A 145 -15.92 -5.17 -1.07
CA ALA A 145 -17.06 -5.53 -1.91
C ALA A 145 -16.68 -6.52 -3.00
N VAL A 146 -15.57 -6.28 -3.72
CA VAL A 146 -15.08 -7.20 -4.76
C VAL A 146 -14.83 -8.58 -4.18
N SER A 147 -14.04 -8.68 -3.13
CA SER A 147 -13.68 -9.95 -2.49
C SER A 147 -14.88 -10.63 -1.80
N GLY A 148 -15.78 -9.84 -1.21
CA GLY A 148 -17.03 -10.30 -0.62
C GLY A 148 -17.93 -11.03 -1.62
N TRP A 149 -18.03 -10.51 -2.85
CA TRP A 149 -18.77 -11.15 -3.93
C TRP A 149 -18.29 -12.59 -4.21
N TRP A 150 -16.98 -12.76 -4.38
CA TRP A 150 -16.39 -14.07 -4.65
C TRP A 150 -16.46 -15.04 -3.45
N ARG A 151 -16.66 -14.50 -2.24
CA ARG A 151 -16.87 -15.27 -1.01
C ARG A 151 -18.35 -15.61 -0.74
N GLY A 152 -19.24 -15.26 -1.66
CA GLY A 152 -20.69 -15.52 -1.52
C GLY A 152 -21.45 -14.49 -0.68
N ARG A 153 -20.81 -13.39 -0.26
CA ARG A 153 -21.45 -12.26 0.46
C ARG A 153 -22.08 -11.27 -0.52
N LYS A 154 -22.92 -11.79 -1.44
CA LYS A 154 -23.40 -11.04 -2.58
C LYS A 154 -24.22 -9.81 -2.18
N ASP A 155 -25.14 -9.94 -1.24
CA ASP A 155 -25.99 -8.84 -0.78
C ASP A 155 -25.19 -7.71 -0.14
N GLU A 156 -24.18 -8.06 0.70
CA GLU A 156 -23.25 -7.09 1.28
C GLU A 156 -22.48 -6.36 0.20
N SER A 157 -21.92 -7.08 -0.77
CA SER A 157 -21.15 -6.49 -1.89
C SER A 157 -21.98 -5.53 -2.72
N LEU A 158 -23.24 -5.90 -3.06
CA LEU A 158 -24.16 -5.04 -3.79
C LEU A 158 -24.51 -3.78 -2.99
N SER A 159 -24.74 -3.93 -1.68
CA SER A 159 -25.00 -2.79 -0.79
C SER A 159 -23.84 -1.81 -0.78
N ILE A 160 -22.60 -2.31 -0.62
CA ILE A 160 -21.39 -1.47 -0.61
C ILE A 160 -21.18 -0.78 -1.97
N PHE A 161 -21.32 -1.49 -3.10
CA PHE A 161 -21.18 -0.87 -4.42
C PHE A 161 -22.20 0.26 -4.64
N ASN A 162 -23.47 0.06 -4.28
CA ASN A 162 -24.49 1.09 -4.41
C ASN A 162 -24.20 2.28 -3.47
N GLU A 163 -23.75 2.06 -2.25
CA GLU A 163 -23.34 3.11 -1.33
C GLU A 163 -22.17 3.94 -1.91
N LEU A 164 -21.12 3.28 -2.42
CA LEU A 164 -19.96 3.93 -3.02
C LEU A 164 -20.33 4.84 -4.20
N LEU A 165 -21.32 4.46 -5.02
CA LEU A 165 -21.78 5.30 -6.14
C LEU A 165 -22.43 6.62 -5.68
N THR A 166 -22.88 6.71 -4.43
CA THR A 166 -23.43 7.96 -3.86
C THR A 166 -22.35 8.89 -3.28
N GLN A 167 -21.12 8.41 -3.14
CA GLN A 167 -19.99 9.16 -2.58
C GLN A 167 -19.17 9.86 -3.67
N ASP A 168 -18.37 10.84 -3.25
CA ASP A 168 -17.34 11.45 -4.11
C ASP A 168 -16.09 10.55 -4.11
N ILE A 169 -16.03 9.69 -5.11
CA ILE A 169 -14.95 8.72 -5.31
C ILE A 169 -14.23 8.98 -6.65
N ALA A 170 -12.99 8.56 -6.75
CA ALA A 170 -12.22 8.70 -7.98
C ALA A 170 -12.91 8.00 -9.17
N PRO A 171 -12.85 8.60 -10.40
CA PRO A 171 -13.58 8.12 -11.57
C PRO A 171 -13.30 6.66 -11.94
N GLU A 172 -12.07 6.19 -11.74
CA GLU A 172 -11.66 4.82 -12.00
C GLU A 172 -12.36 3.80 -11.10
N TYR A 173 -12.60 4.14 -9.83
CA TYR A 173 -13.40 3.29 -8.92
C TYR A 173 -14.85 3.28 -9.34
N ARG A 174 -15.42 4.44 -9.71
CA ARG A 174 -16.80 4.54 -10.20
C ARG A 174 -17.02 3.65 -11.42
N SER A 175 -16.14 3.77 -12.42
CA SER A 175 -16.21 2.95 -13.65
C SER A 175 -16.08 1.46 -13.35
N SER A 176 -15.19 1.09 -12.42
CA SER A 176 -15.02 -0.31 -12.01
C SER A 176 -16.26 -0.87 -11.30
N ILE A 177 -16.91 -0.06 -10.45
CA ILE A 177 -18.16 -0.45 -9.77
C ILE A 177 -19.29 -0.63 -10.78
N GLU A 178 -19.49 0.32 -11.69
CA GLU A 178 -20.52 0.25 -12.74
C GLU A 178 -20.33 -1.00 -13.62
N TYR A 179 -19.08 -1.30 -13.99
CA TYR A 179 -18.74 -2.51 -14.73
C TYR A 179 -19.08 -3.77 -13.93
N ASN A 180 -18.69 -3.86 -12.66
CA ASN A 180 -18.99 -5.00 -11.80
C ASN A 180 -20.51 -5.20 -11.66
N LEU A 181 -21.27 -4.13 -11.41
CA LEU A 181 -22.74 -4.20 -11.31
C LEU A 181 -23.38 -4.65 -12.61
N SER A 182 -22.87 -4.26 -13.78
CA SER A 182 -23.37 -4.69 -15.07
C SER A 182 -23.24 -6.19 -15.31
N ILE A 183 -22.12 -6.79 -14.84
CA ILE A 183 -21.89 -8.24 -14.94
C ILE A 183 -22.77 -9.01 -13.94
N ILE A 184 -22.90 -8.47 -12.74
CA ILE A 184 -23.68 -9.06 -11.64
C ILE A 184 -25.18 -9.10 -12.00
N GLY A 185 -25.70 -8.03 -12.60
CA GLY A 185 -27.11 -7.94 -13.00
C GLY A 185 -27.53 -8.82 -14.18
N GLN A 186 -26.57 -9.47 -14.87
CA GLN A 186 -26.81 -10.37 -15.99
C GLN A 186 -26.89 -11.86 -15.61
N LYS A 187 -26.66 -12.21 -14.34
CA LYS A 187 -26.70 -13.57 -13.79
C LYS A 187 -27.87 -13.74 -12.83
#